data_d3962cbd9ca8657d4c022c5f0935f530
#
_entry.id   d3962cbd9ca8657d4c022c5f0935f530
#
_cell.length_a   1.000
_cell.length_b   1.000
_cell.length_c   1.000
_cell.angle_alpha   90.00
_cell.angle_beta   90.00
_cell.angle_gamma   90.00
#
_symmetry.space_group_name_H-M   'P 1'
#
loop_
_entity.id
_entity.type
_entity.pdbx_description
1 polymer ?
#
loop_
_entity_poly.entity_id
_entity_poly.type
_entity_poly.pdbx_seq_one_letter_code
_entity_poly.pdbx_strand_id
1 'polypeptide(L)'
;MSVFTHPDFDGHEQVVFCHDKASGLRAIIAIHDTTLGPALGGCRMFPYASDDEALRDVLRLSRGMTLKSSLAGLKLGGGKAVIIGDPHTGKSQALLHAMGDFVDSLGGRYITAADSGTGEPEMQAFAQRTRHVIGATPRTSLDGSIASGDPSPSTALGVFVGLREAVRQRLGRDDLAGLKVAIQGVGHVGLGLARHLKAAGAELWVCDIFDANVQQAMQELGANAVRPHDIYGLDVDVFAPCAMGGILNAETLQHLRAPIIAGAANNQLANPEIGVELQRRNHLYAPDYAINAGGIIDVYYQRISGSAAQTDAHVKGIADTLREIFERAAASGEPTSIIADRLALERLGSTPALAPQPQLLQA
;
A
#
# COMPACT_ATOMS: atom_id res chain seq x y z
N MET A 1 -26.26 -9.34 8.71
CA MET A 1 -25.94 -7.99 9.21
C MET A 1 -26.14 -7.02 8.05
N SER A 2 -26.67 -5.80 8.27
CA SER A 2 -26.74 -4.79 7.21
C SER A 2 -25.35 -4.20 6.98
N VAL A 3 -25.01 -3.78 5.74
CA VAL A 3 -23.75 -3.08 5.46
C VAL A 3 -23.58 -1.84 6.33
N PHE A 4 -24.64 -1.07 6.54
CA PHE A 4 -24.63 0.16 7.38
C PHE A 4 -24.39 -0.09 8.88
N THR A 5 -24.59 -1.33 9.35
CA THR A 5 -24.32 -1.71 10.75
C THR A 5 -23.08 -2.57 10.90
N HIS A 6 -22.30 -2.72 9.81
CA HIS A 6 -21.03 -3.45 9.86
C HIS A 6 -20.00 -2.64 10.66
N PRO A 7 -19.20 -3.27 11.57
CA PRO A 7 -18.22 -2.55 12.40
C PRO A 7 -17.17 -1.75 11.61
N ASP A 8 -16.82 -2.23 10.40
CA ASP A 8 -15.83 -1.58 9.55
C ASP A 8 -16.48 -0.62 8.51
N PHE A 9 -17.79 -0.37 8.58
CA PHE A 9 -18.43 0.65 7.75
C PHE A 9 -18.13 2.04 8.32
N ASP A 10 -17.39 2.85 7.57
CA ASP A 10 -16.94 4.19 7.96
C ASP A 10 -17.40 5.24 6.94
N GLY A 11 -18.74 5.38 6.79
CA GLY A 11 -19.31 6.38 5.89
C GLY A 11 -19.04 6.16 4.40
N HIS A 12 -18.75 4.92 3.98
CA HIS A 12 -18.50 4.57 2.57
C HIS A 12 -19.59 5.14 1.67
N GLU A 13 -19.19 5.85 0.60
CA GLU A 13 -20.12 6.46 -0.35
C GLU A 13 -20.91 5.39 -1.13
N GLN A 14 -20.29 4.26 -1.43
CA GLN A 14 -20.95 3.19 -2.18
C GLN A 14 -20.31 1.83 -1.89
N VAL A 15 -21.15 0.81 -1.70
CA VAL A 15 -20.76 -0.60 -1.64
C VAL A 15 -21.66 -1.37 -2.59
N VAL A 16 -21.07 -2.04 -3.58
CA VAL A 16 -21.80 -2.73 -4.66
C VAL A 16 -21.40 -4.19 -4.70
N PHE A 17 -22.40 -5.05 -4.85
CA PHE A 17 -22.21 -6.49 -4.97
C PHE A 17 -22.50 -6.93 -6.41
N CYS A 18 -21.70 -7.82 -6.93
CA CYS A 18 -21.91 -8.44 -8.24
C CYS A 18 -21.94 -9.96 -8.10
N HIS A 19 -22.97 -10.55 -8.73
CA HIS A 19 -23.08 -11.99 -8.91
C HIS A 19 -23.48 -12.27 -10.36
N ASP A 20 -22.53 -12.70 -11.19
CA ASP A 20 -22.82 -13.16 -12.55
C ASP A 20 -22.80 -14.68 -12.62
N LYS A 21 -23.98 -15.27 -12.84
CA LYS A 21 -24.17 -16.74 -12.87
C LYS A 21 -23.45 -17.40 -14.05
N ALA A 22 -23.29 -16.69 -15.17
CA ALA A 22 -22.71 -17.25 -16.38
C ALA A 22 -21.21 -17.46 -16.25
N SER A 23 -20.53 -16.51 -15.64
CA SER A 23 -19.08 -16.55 -15.40
C SER A 23 -18.69 -17.14 -14.04
N GLY A 24 -19.65 -17.23 -13.11
CA GLY A 24 -19.41 -17.58 -11.71
C GLY A 24 -18.83 -16.44 -10.86
N LEU A 25 -18.80 -15.21 -11.36
CA LEU A 25 -18.27 -14.06 -10.61
C LEU A 25 -19.09 -13.79 -9.36
N ARG A 26 -18.40 -13.69 -8.24
CA ARG A 26 -18.88 -13.12 -6.98
C ARG A 26 -17.90 -12.06 -6.53
N ALA A 27 -18.31 -10.79 -6.53
CA ALA A 27 -17.42 -9.69 -6.25
C ALA A 27 -18.10 -8.58 -5.46
N ILE A 28 -17.31 -7.81 -4.73
CA ILE A 28 -17.75 -6.61 -4.01
C ILE A 28 -16.79 -5.48 -4.37
N ILE A 29 -17.33 -4.31 -4.71
CA ILE A 29 -16.56 -3.07 -4.83
C ILE A 29 -17.04 -2.10 -3.76
N ALA A 30 -16.11 -1.57 -2.95
CA ALA A 30 -16.36 -0.51 -1.99
C ALA A 30 -15.64 0.77 -2.44
N ILE A 31 -16.40 1.85 -2.52
CA ILE A 31 -15.91 3.22 -2.70
C ILE A 31 -16.07 3.89 -1.34
N HIS A 32 -14.94 4.21 -0.67
CA HIS A 32 -14.98 4.84 0.63
C HIS A 32 -15.20 6.34 0.50
N ASP A 33 -14.40 7.02 -0.29
CA ASP A 33 -14.46 8.47 -0.43
C ASP A 33 -13.96 8.91 -1.82
N THR A 34 -14.64 9.89 -2.44
CA THR A 34 -14.28 10.45 -3.74
C THR A 34 -14.02 11.97 -3.68
N THR A 35 -13.87 12.55 -2.49
CA THR A 35 -13.65 14.00 -2.29
C THR A 35 -12.44 14.53 -3.07
N LEU A 36 -11.33 13.78 -3.07
CA LEU A 36 -10.10 14.16 -3.79
C LEU A 36 -10.13 13.80 -5.27
N GLY A 37 -11.04 12.94 -5.70
CA GLY A 37 -11.15 12.45 -7.07
C GLY A 37 -11.70 11.02 -7.13
N PRO A 38 -11.67 10.38 -8.32
CA PRO A 38 -12.20 9.02 -8.45
C PRO A 38 -11.49 8.06 -7.51
N ALA A 39 -12.24 7.14 -6.93
CA ALA A 39 -11.69 6.13 -6.03
C ALA A 39 -10.76 5.19 -6.78
N LEU A 40 -9.54 4.99 -6.26
CA LEU A 40 -8.59 4.06 -6.82
C LEU A 40 -8.28 2.97 -5.79
N GLY A 41 -8.17 1.73 -6.27
CA GLY A 41 -7.71 0.60 -5.46
C GLY A 41 -7.61 -0.69 -6.23
N GLY A 42 -6.81 -1.62 -5.71
CA GLY A 42 -6.58 -2.92 -6.34
C GLY A 42 -7.80 -3.85 -6.27
N CYS A 43 -7.87 -4.77 -7.21
CA CYS A 43 -8.82 -5.87 -7.22
C CYS A 43 -8.15 -7.12 -6.65
N ARG A 44 -8.53 -7.51 -5.43
CA ARG A 44 -8.02 -8.71 -4.77
C ARG A 44 -8.85 -9.93 -5.15
N MET A 45 -8.22 -11.07 -5.42
CA MET A 45 -8.92 -12.34 -5.50
C MET A 45 -8.43 -13.27 -4.40
N PHE A 46 -9.36 -13.71 -3.54
CA PHE A 46 -9.02 -14.51 -2.37
C PHE A 46 -10.14 -15.48 -2.02
N PRO A 47 -9.82 -16.71 -1.54
CA PRO A 47 -10.82 -17.70 -1.11
C PRO A 47 -11.32 -17.41 0.32
N TYR A 48 -12.07 -16.31 0.46
CA TYR A 48 -12.65 -15.90 1.75
C TYR A 48 -13.51 -17.01 2.35
N ALA A 49 -13.39 -17.23 3.66
CA ALA A 49 -14.16 -18.26 4.37
C ALA A 49 -15.67 -17.91 4.45
N SER A 50 -16.02 -16.62 4.32
CA SER A 50 -17.40 -16.14 4.33
C SER A 50 -17.55 -14.84 3.55
N ASP A 51 -18.79 -14.51 3.16
CA ASP A 51 -19.13 -13.22 2.55
C ASP A 51 -18.89 -12.04 3.51
N ASP A 52 -19.05 -12.26 4.82
CA ASP A 52 -18.77 -11.26 5.85
C ASP A 52 -17.27 -10.95 5.94
N GLU A 53 -16.41 -11.94 5.79
CA GLU A 53 -14.97 -11.74 5.72
C GLU A 53 -14.57 -10.92 4.47
N ALA A 54 -15.14 -11.24 3.32
CA ALA A 54 -14.91 -10.48 2.08
C ALA A 54 -15.41 -9.03 2.21
N LEU A 55 -16.58 -8.83 2.82
CA LEU A 55 -17.13 -7.50 3.08
C LEU A 55 -16.24 -6.70 4.03
N ARG A 56 -15.80 -7.32 5.13
CA ARG A 56 -14.85 -6.71 6.08
C ARG A 56 -13.58 -6.25 5.37
N ASP A 57 -12.99 -7.12 4.57
CA ASP A 57 -11.72 -6.83 3.89
C ASP A 57 -11.88 -5.65 2.92
N VAL A 58 -12.92 -5.65 2.09
CA VAL A 58 -13.14 -4.58 1.10
C VAL A 58 -13.43 -3.23 1.76
N LEU A 59 -14.16 -3.20 2.88
CA LEU A 59 -14.43 -1.97 3.63
C LEU A 59 -13.15 -1.39 4.23
N ARG A 60 -12.38 -2.20 4.95
CA ARG A 60 -11.12 -1.77 5.57
C ARG A 60 -10.10 -1.30 4.54
N LEU A 61 -9.95 -2.04 3.45
CA LEU A 61 -8.97 -1.74 2.41
C LEU A 61 -9.35 -0.47 1.63
N SER A 62 -10.63 -0.25 1.32
CA SER A 62 -11.08 0.97 0.62
C SER A 62 -10.85 2.23 1.47
N ARG A 63 -11.12 2.17 2.79
CA ARG A 63 -10.76 3.24 3.74
C ARG A 63 -9.25 3.49 3.76
N GLY A 64 -8.45 2.43 3.85
CA GLY A 64 -6.99 2.54 3.82
C GLY A 64 -6.47 3.21 2.54
N MET A 65 -7.11 2.96 1.39
CA MET A 65 -6.77 3.63 0.13
C MET A 65 -7.09 5.13 0.15
N THR A 66 -8.19 5.56 0.79
CA THR A 66 -8.49 6.99 0.99
C THR A 66 -7.40 7.68 1.80
N LEU A 67 -7.04 7.12 2.95
CA LEU A 67 -5.99 7.68 3.81
C LEU A 67 -4.64 7.74 3.08
N LYS A 68 -4.30 6.68 2.36
CA LYS A 68 -3.07 6.62 1.56
C LYS A 68 -3.04 7.69 0.46
N SER A 69 -4.12 7.84 -0.30
CA SER A 69 -4.23 8.85 -1.37
C SER A 69 -4.13 10.27 -0.82
N SER A 70 -4.79 10.52 0.31
CA SER A 70 -4.77 11.80 1.00
C SER A 70 -3.37 12.17 1.48
N LEU A 71 -2.69 11.28 2.21
CA LEU A 71 -1.31 11.53 2.69
C LEU A 71 -0.31 11.71 1.55
N ALA A 72 -0.52 10.98 0.46
CA ALA A 72 0.30 11.13 -0.74
C ALA A 72 -0.04 12.39 -1.57
N GLY A 73 -1.03 13.20 -1.17
CA GLY A 73 -1.40 14.43 -1.90
C GLY A 73 -1.94 14.16 -3.31
N LEU A 74 -2.57 13.01 -3.53
CA LEU A 74 -3.07 12.61 -4.85
C LEU A 74 -4.49 13.12 -5.07
N LYS A 75 -4.82 13.44 -6.32
CA LYS A 75 -6.21 13.73 -6.76
C LYS A 75 -6.96 12.42 -7.01
N LEU A 76 -7.03 11.58 -5.99
CA LEU A 76 -7.68 10.26 -6.00
C LEU A 76 -8.39 10.03 -4.67
N GLY A 77 -9.56 9.45 -4.75
CA GLY A 77 -10.26 8.87 -3.63
C GLY A 77 -9.76 7.46 -3.29
N GLY A 78 -10.45 6.79 -2.38
CA GLY A 78 -10.15 5.44 -1.96
C GLY A 78 -11.25 4.46 -2.31
N GLY A 79 -10.88 3.37 -2.98
CA GLY A 79 -11.75 2.25 -3.28
C GLY A 79 -11.01 0.93 -3.21
N LYS A 80 -11.75 -0.15 -3.26
CA LYS A 80 -11.24 -1.52 -3.29
C LYS A 80 -12.23 -2.44 -3.98
N ALA A 81 -11.71 -3.46 -4.65
CA ALA A 81 -12.52 -4.57 -5.13
C ALA A 81 -12.01 -5.89 -4.56
N VAL A 82 -12.93 -6.82 -4.30
CA VAL A 82 -12.62 -8.20 -3.97
C VAL A 82 -13.42 -9.15 -4.86
N ILE A 83 -12.76 -10.18 -5.35
CA ILE A 83 -13.37 -11.34 -6.02
C ILE A 83 -13.29 -12.51 -5.03
N ILE A 84 -14.42 -13.13 -4.74
CA ILE A 84 -14.50 -14.29 -3.85
C ILE A 84 -14.21 -15.55 -4.66
N GLY A 85 -13.01 -16.09 -4.55
CA GLY A 85 -12.57 -17.26 -5.28
C GLY A 85 -11.08 -17.54 -5.13
N ASP A 86 -10.67 -18.77 -5.47
CA ASP A 86 -9.27 -19.17 -5.45
C ASP A 86 -8.53 -18.59 -6.68
N PRO A 87 -7.49 -17.75 -6.48
CA PRO A 87 -6.76 -17.14 -7.58
C PRO A 87 -5.96 -18.14 -8.43
N HIS A 88 -5.72 -19.35 -7.95
CA HIS A 88 -4.96 -20.40 -8.68
C HIS A 88 -5.85 -21.28 -9.57
N THR A 89 -7.09 -21.50 -9.18
CA THR A 89 -7.99 -22.45 -9.85
C THR A 89 -9.29 -21.81 -10.34
N GLY A 90 -9.67 -20.65 -9.79
CA GLY A 90 -10.98 -20.01 -10.04
C GLY A 90 -11.01 -19.00 -11.17
N LYS A 91 -9.88 -18.69 -11.82
CA LYS A 91 -9.82 -17.69 -12.89
C LYS A 91 -10.27 -18.28 -14.24
N SER A 92 -11.20 -17.60 -14.87
CA SER A 92 -11.55 -17.82 -16.29
C SER A 92 -11.64 -16.49 -17.02
N GLN A 93 -11.47 -16.50 -18.34
CA GLN A 93 -11.63 -15.30 -19.17
C GLN A 93 -13.04 -14.69 -18.99
N ALA A 94 -14.07 -15.53 -18.90
CA ALA A 94 -15.45 -15.08 -18.67
C ALA A 94 -15.60 -14.36 -17.33
N LEU A 95 -15.00 -14.88 -16.22
CA LEU A 95 -15.01 -14.25 -14.91
C LEU A 95 -14.29 -12.89 -14.93
N LEU A 96 -13.12 -12.85 -15.57
CA LEU A 96 -12.35 -11.61 -15.68
C LEU A 96 -13.06 -10.54 -16.52
N HIS A 97 -13.69 -10.94 -17.62
CA HIS A 97 -14.51 -10.02 -18.41
C HIS A 97 -15.73 -9.50 -17.63
N ALA A 98 -16.44 -10.37 -16.91
CA ALA A 98 -17.56 -9.95 -16.07
C ALA A 98 -17.12 -8.97 -14.96
N MET A 99 -15.92 -9.15 -14.40
CA MET A 99 -15.35 -8.20 -13.45
C MET A 99 -15.03 -6.86 -14.11
N GLY A 100 -14.49 -6.86 -15.34
CA GLY A 100 -14.28 -5.65 -16.13
C GLY A 100 -15.58 -4.88 -16.39
N ASP A 101 -16.65 -5.59 -16.80
CA ASP A 101 -18.00 -5.02 -17.00
C ASP A 101 -18.56 -4.44 -15.69
N PHE A 102 -18.31 -5.11 -14.57
CA PHE A 102 -18.72 -4.63 -13.24
C PHE A 102 -18.02 -3.32 -12.88
N VAL A 103 -16.70 -3.21 -13.11
CA VAL A 103 -15.95 -1.96 -12.94
C VAL A 103 -16.48 -0.86 -13.85
N ASP A 104 -16.75 -1.18 -15.13
CA ASP A 104 -17.26 -0.21 -16.12
C ASP A 104 -18.63 0.36 -15.72
N SER A 105 -19.49 -0.47 -15.12
CA SER A 105 -20.83 -0.08 -14.65
C SER A 105 -20.81 1.07 -13.63
N LEU A 106 -19.67 1.32 -12.97
CA LEU A 106 -19.50 2.41 -12.01
C LEU A 106 -19.11 3.74 -12.68
N GLY A 107 -19.03 3.79 -14.02
CA GLY A 107 -18.84 5.01 -14.79
C GLY A 107 -17.58 5.80 -14.46
N GLY A 108 -16.52 5.14 -13.98
CA GLY A 108 -15.26 5.76 -13.62
C GLY A 108 -15.19 6.32 -12.19
N ARG A 109 -16.21 6.14 -11.39
CA ARG A 109 -16.13 6.46 -9.93
C ARG A 109 -15.12 5.57 -9.22
N TYR A 110 -14.93 4.35 -9.71
CA TYR A 110 -13.89 3.42 -9.25
C TYR A 110 -12.94 3.06 -10.38
N ILE A 111 -11.64 3.06 -10.09
CA ILE A 111 -10.56 2.66 -10.99
C ILE A 111 -9.84 1.49 -10.34
N THR A 112 -9.73 0.39 -11.08
CA THR A 112 -9.10 -0.83 -10.59
C THR A 112 -7.62 -0.91 -10.95
N ALA A 113 -6.85 -1.62 -10.13
CA ALA A 113 -5.45 -1.98 -10.37
C ALA A 113 -5.21 -3.41 -9.87
N ALA A 114 -4.00 -3.94 -10.08
CA ALA A 114 -3.61 -5.23 -9.53
C ALA A 114 -3.51 -5.22 -8.00
N ASP A 115 -3.78 -6.38 -7.39
CA ASP A 115 -3.57 -6.66 -5.95
C ASP A 115 -3.34 -8.17 -5.76
N SER A 116 -3.28 -8.62 -4.53
CA SER A 116 -3.12 -10.04 -4.19
C SER A 116 -4.10 -10.94 -4.97
N GLY A 117 -3.59 -11.95 -5.62
CA GLY A 117 -4.38 -12.86 -6.45
C GLY A 117 -4.71 -12.34 -7.85
N THR A 118 -4.36 -11.08 -8.21
CA THR A 118 -4.44 -10.55 -9.58
C THR A 118 -3.14 -9.87 -9.97
N GLY A 119 -2.86 -9.80 -11.27
CA GLY A 119 -1.65 -9.20 -11.82
C GLY A 119 -1.90 -8.55 -13.17
N GLU A 120 -0.83 -8.28 -13.90
CA GLU A 120 -0.91 -7.69 -15.23
C GLU A 120 -1.81 -8.47 -16.20
N PRO A 121 -1.78 -9.82 -16.29
CA PRO A 121 -2.69 -10.57 -17.18
C PRO A 121 -4.17 -10.33 -16.88
N GLU A 122 -4.55 -10.25 -15.59
CA GLU A 122 -5.94 -9.95 -15.20
C GLU A 122 -6.31 -8.51 -15.53
N MET A 123 -5.39 -7.56 -15.31
CA MET A 123 -5.63 -6.16 -15.72
C MET A 123 -5.79 -6.01 -17.23
N GLN A 124 -5.04 -6.77 -18.02
CA GLN A 124 -5.21 -6.83 -19.48
C GLN A 124 -6.58 -7.39 -19.87
N ALA A 125 -7.07 -8.41 -19.16
CA ALA A 125 -8.41 -8.96 -19.40
C ALA A 125 -9.51 -7.95 -19.01
N PHE A 126 -9.38 -7.24 -17.89
CA PHE A 126 -10.30 -6.16 -17.50
C PHE A 126 -10.30 -5.02 -18.53
N ALA A 127 -9.12 -4.64 -19.06
CA ALA A 127 -8.98 -3.58 -20.06
C ALA A 127 -9.71 -3.84 -21.37
N GLN A 128 -10.06 -5.10 -21.68
CA GLN A 128 -10.89 -5.43 -22.84
C GLN A 128 -12.37 -5.02 -22.64
N ARG A 129 -12.78 -4.74 -21.39
CA ARG A 129 -14.16 -4.46 -21.01
C ARG A 129 -14.35 -3.07 -20.41
N THR A 130 -13.30 -2.46 -19.86
CA THR A 130 -13.35 -1.14 -19.23
C THR A 130 -12.07 -0.34 -19.48
N ARG A 131 -12.20 0.96 -19.58
CA ARG A 131 -11.05 1.90 -19.55
C ARG A 131 -10.61 2.29 -18.14
N HIS A 132 -11.37 1.88 -17.10
CA HIS A 132 -11.15 2.25 -15.72
C HIS A 132 -10.25 1.23 -15.00
N VAL A 133 -9.12 0.92 -15.63
CA VAL A 133 -8.10 -0.03 -15.14
C VAL A 133 -6.72 0.54 -15.37
N ILE A 134 -5.80 0.26 -14.43
CA ILE A 134 -4.38 0.66 -14.50
C ILE A 134 -3.50 -0.58 -14.35
N GLY A 135 -2.31 -0.55 -14.99
CA GLY A 135 -1.38 -1.68 -14.96
C GLY A 135 -1.65 -2.75 -16.01
N ALA A 136 -2.49 -2.44 -17.04
CA ALA A 136 -2.75 -3.34 -18.15
C ALA A 136 -1.72 -3.23 -19.28
N THR A 137 -0.96 -2.13 -19.36
CA THR A 137 0.00 -1.88 -20.45
C THR A 137 1.40 -1.63 -19.87
N PRO A 138 2.44 -2.22 -20.50
CA PRO A 138 3.81 -1.88 -20.18
C PRO A 138 4.09 -0.38 -20.40
N ARG A 139 5.01 0.17 -19.61
CA ARG A 139 5.49 1.55 -19.76
C ARG A 139 6.74 1.61 -20.61
N THR A 140 6.90 2.73 -21.31
CA THR A 140 8.21 3.12 -21.85
C THR A 140 8.88 4.05 -20.83
N SER A 141 10.02 3.63 -20.30
CA SER A 141 10.86 4.44 -19.43
C SER A 141 11.53 5.58 -20.20
N LEU A 142 12.08 6.59 -19.50
CA LEU A 142 12.77 7.73 -20.13
C LEU A 142 13.97 7.33 -20.99
N ASP A 143 14.58 6.17 -20.70
CA ASP A 143 15.69 5.58 -21.47
C ASP A 143 15.24 4.77 -22.69
N GLY A 144 13.92 4.74 -22.97
CA GLY A 144 13.32 3.98 -24.05
C GLY A 144 13.12 2.48 -23.75
N SER A 145 13.49 2.01 -22.58
CA SER A 145 13.23 0.62 -22.15
C SER A 145 11.75 0.41 -21.87
N ILE A 146 11.26 -0.81 -22.11
CA ILE A 146 9.90 -1.20 -21.70
C ILE A 146 9.97 -1.55 -20.22
N ALA A 147 9.47 -0.66 -19.36
CA ALA A 147 9.23 -0.96 -17.95
C ALA A 147 7.93 -1.75 -17.82
N SER A 148 7.95 -2.78 -16.98
CA SER A 148 6.72 -3.42 -16.55
C SER A 148 5.84 -2.39 -15.83
N GLY A 149 4.51 -2.56 -15.85
CA GLY A 149 3.59 -1.72 -15.05
C GLY A 149 3.75 -1.93 -13.53
N ASP A 150 4.81 -2.64 -13.09
CA ASP A 150 5.12 -2.96 -11.71
C ASP A 150 5.50 -1.69 -10.90
N PRO A 151 4.73 -1.30 -9.88
CA PRO A 151 5.01 -0.14 -9.04
C PRO A 151 6.07 -0.40 -7.95
N SER A 152 6.64 -1.60 -7.89
CA SER A 152 7.60 -2.01 -6.85
C SER A 152 8.85 -1.11 -6.76
N PRO A 153 9.48 -0.65 -7.86
CA PRO A 153 10.62 0.25 -7.77
C PRO A 153 10.29 1.59 -7.08
N SER A 154 9.15 2.19 -7.42
CA SER A 154 8.67 3.43 -6.80
C SER A 154 8.29 3.23 -5.33
N THR A 155 7.71 2.07 -4.99
CA THR A 155 7.45 1.71 -3.59
C THR A 155 8.74 1.57 -2.80
N ALA A 156 9.74 0.86 -3.35
CA ALA A 156 11.03 0.68 -2.69
C ALA A 156 11.76 2.02 -2.46
N LEU A 157 11.72 2.93 -3.45
CA LEU A 157 12.26 4.28 -3.30
C LEU A 157 11.51 5.07 -2.21
N GLY A 158 10.17 5.00 -2.18
CA GLY A 158 9.35 5.66 -1.16
C GLY A 158 9.69 5.18 0.25
N VAL A 159 9.80 3.87 0.44
CA VAL A 159 10.21 3.29 1.73
C VAL A 159 11.64 3.70 2.10
N PHE A 160 12.56 3.73 1.14
CA PHE A 160 13.94 4.15 1.37
C PHE A 160 14.02 5.60 1.87
N VAL A 161 13.34 6.55 1.21
CA VAL A 161 13.37 7.97 1.63
C VAL A 161 12.66 8.17 2.96
N GLY A 162 11.57 7.44 3.20
CA GLY A 162 10.85 7.48 4.48
C GLY A 162 11.66 6.87 5.62
N LEU A 163 12.38 5.77 5.38
CA LEU A 163 13.29 5.16 6.35
C LEU A 163 14.43 6.12 6.73
N ARG A 164 15.02 6.81 5.74
CA ARG A 164 16.03 7.85 6.02
C ARG A 164 15.48 8.95 6.92
N GLU A 165 14.26 9.41 6.68
CA GLU A 165 13.62 10.42 7.52
C GLU A 165 13.38 9.88 8.94
N ALA A 166 12.97 8.61 9.10
CA ALA A 166 12.82 7.99 10.40
C ALA A 166 14.17 7.87 11.15
N VAL A 167 15.24 7.56 10.43
CA VAL A 167 16.62 7.54 10.99
C VAL A 167 17.03 8.96 11.41
N ARG A 168 16.79 9.97 10.59
CA ARG A 168 17.07 11.37 10.93
C ARG A 168 16.33 11.79 12.19
N GLN A 169 15.04 11.48 12.26
CA GLN A 169 14.20 11.83 13.41
C GLN A 169 14.62 11.12 14.71
N ARG A 170 15.00 9.85 14.62
CA ARG A 170 15.27 9.03 15.81
C ARG A 170 16.71 9.06 16.28
N LEU A 171 17.66 9.09 15.33
CA LEU A 171 19.09 8.98 15.59
C LEU A 171 19.88 10.27 15.32
N GLY A 172 19.22 11.31 14.77
CA GLY A 172 19.87 12.58 14.40
C GLY A 172 20.91 12.44 13.28
N ARG A 173 20.79 11.41 12.41
CA ARG A 173 21.74 11.13 11.32
C ARG A 173 21.10 11.31 9.96
N ASP A 174 21.83 11.91 9.04
CA ASP A 174 21.41 12.08 7.63
C ASP A 174 21.93 10.98 6.72
N ASP A 175 22.96 10.24 7.13
CA ASP A 175 23.53 9.11 6.41
C ASP A 175 23.11 7.75 6.98
N LEU A 176 23.24 6.70 6.21
CA LEU A 176 22.96 5.31 6.60
C LEU A 176 24.20 4.44 6.69
N ALA A 177 25.39 5.00 6.57
CA ALA A 177 26.64 4.24 6.59
C ALA A 177 26.83 3.49 7.91
N GLY A 178 26.99 2.17 7.84
CA GLY A 178 27.15 1.28 9.01
C GLY A 178 25.88 1.09 9.85
N LEU A 179 24.71 1.65 9.44
CA LEU A 179 23.44 1.33 10.10
C LEU A 179 23.03 -0.11 9.83
N LYS A 180 22.56 -0.78 10.85
CA LYS A 180 22.07 -2.15 10.80
C LYS A 180 20.59 -2.17 10.49
N VAL A 181 20.20 -2.81 9.38
CA VAL A 181 18.80 -2.89 8.94
C VAL A 181 18.38 -4.34 8.77
N ALA A 182 17.32 -4.75 9.45
CA ALA A 182 16.69 -6.04 9.30
C ALA A 182 15.47 -5.93 8.37
N ILE A 183 15.48 -6.66 7.26
CA ILE A 183 14.40 -6.64 6.25
C ILE A 183 13.67 -7.98 6.27
N GLN A 184 12.39 -7.97 6.62
CA GLN A 184 11.53 -9.14 6.57
C GLN A 184 10.75 -9.17 5.24
N GLY A 185 11.10 -10.11 4.38
CA GLY A 185 10.60 -10.20 3.01
C GLY A 185 11.50 -9.46 2.03
N VAL A 186 12.18 -10.22 1.15
CA VAL A 186 13.06 -9.69 0.10
C VAL A 186 12.57 -10.11 -1.30
N GLY A 187 11.24 -10.01 -1.50
CA GLY A 187 10.62 -10.01 -2.81
C GLY A 187 10.90 -8.71 -3.59
N HIS A 188 10.09 -8.37 -4.59
CA HIS A 188 10.33 -7.23 -5.48
C HIS A 188 10.61 -5.91 -4.73
N VAL A 189 9.74 -5.53 -3.79
CA VAL A 189 9.90 -4.28 -3.03
C VAL A 189 11.02 -4.39 -2.01
N GLY A 190 11.07 -5.47 -1.23
CA GLY A 190 12.09 -5.63 -0.18
C GLY A 190 13.51 -5.72 -0.73
N LEU A 191 13.71 -6.41 -1.86
CA LEU A 191 14.99 -6.46 -2.54
C LEU A 191 15.36 -5.10 -3.15
N GLY A 192 14.39 -4.38 -3.72
CA GLY A 192 14.58 -3.01 -4.18
C GLY A 192 15.03 -2.07 -3.06
N LEU A 193 14.38 -2.15 -1.89
CA LEU A 193 14.78 -1.42 -0.70
C LEU A 193 16.20 -1.81 -0.24
N ALA A 194 16.50 -3.11 -0.22
CA ALA A 194 17.82 -3.63 0.16
C ALA A 194 18.93 -3.06 -0.72
N ARG A 195 18.70 -2.94 -2.04
CA ARG A 195 19.63 -2.30 -2.99
C ARG A 195 19.90 -0.84 -2.65
N HIS A 196 18.85 -0.05 -2.38
CA HIS A 196 19.00 1.35 -1.97
C HIS A 196 19.77 1.48 -0.65
N LEU A 197 19.46 0.65 0.34
CA LEU A 197 20.12 0.66 1.64
C LEU A 197 21.61 0.27 1.52
N LYS A 198 21.90 -0.77 0.74
CA LYS A 198 23.29 -1.19 0.50
C LYS A 198 24.10 -0.11 -0.21
N ALA A 199 23.54 0.54 -1.22
CA ALA A 199 24.17 1.65 -1.91
C ALA A 199 24.44 2.85 -0.98
N ALA A 200 23.61 3.03 0.05
CA ALA A 200 23.79 4.03 1.10
C ALA A 200 24.72 3.59 2.25
N GLY A 201 25.35 2.40 2.16
CA GLY A 201 26.35 1.91 3.10
C GLY A 201 25.79 1.19 4.32
N ALA A 202 24.51 0.82 4.34
CA ALA A 202 23.92 0.06 5.43
C ALA A 202 24.37 -1.41 5.44
N GLU A 203 24.37 -2.01 6.63
CA GLU A 203 24.55 -3.45 6.84
C GLU A 203 23.19 -4.13 6.90
N LEU A 204 23.01 -5.25 6.17
CA LEU A 204 21.70 -5.85 5.96
C LEU A 204 21.58 -7.24 6.59
N TRP A 205 20.47 -7.47 7.28
CA TRP A 205 19.97 -8.77 7.72
C TRP A 205 18.65 -9.03 7.00
N VAL A 206 18.49 -10.21 6.42
CA VAL A 206 17.31 -10.52 5.60
C VAL A 206 16.72 -11.87 5.95
N CYS A 207 15.39 -11.97 5.85
CA CYS A 207 14.69 -13.24 5.82
C CYS A 207 13.55 -13.21 4.79
N ASP A 208 13.19 -14.37 4.28
CA ASP A 208 12.01 -14.59 3.43
C ASP A 208 11.55 -16.03 3.65
N ILE A 209 10.30 -16.34 3.28
CA ILE A 209 9.78 -17.71 3.24
C ILE A 209 10.29 -18.49 2.03
N PHE A 210 10.77 -17.78 0.99
CA PHE A 210 11.37 -18.35 -0.22
C PHE A 210 12.91 -18.26 -0.14
N ASP A 211 13.56 -19.38 0.01
CA ASP A 211 15.04 -19.45 0.08
C ASP A 211 15.73 -18.78 -1.11
N ALA A 212 15.14 -18.87 -2.32
CA ALA A 212 15.69 -18.24 -3.53
C ALA A 212 15.83 -16.72 -3.36
N ASN A 213 14.88 -16.04 -2.74
CA ASN A 213 14.93 -14.59 -2.50
C ASN A 213 16.07 -14.25 -1.52
N VAL A 214 16.23 -15.05 -0.46
CA VAL A 214 17.31 -14.88 0.53
C VAL A 214 18.67 -15.07 -0.16
N GLN A 215 18.85 -16.12 -0.95
CA GLN A 215 20.07 -16.40 -1.69
C GLN A 215 20.42 -15.27 -2.67
N GLN A 216 19.43 -14.72 -3.36
CA GLN A 216 19.63 -13.58 -4.23
C GLN A 216 20.16 -12.36 -3.46
N ALA A 217 19.54 -12.00 -2.33
CA ALA A 217 19.98 -10.88 -1.50
C ALA A 217 21.41 -11.09 -0.94
N MET A 218 21.76 -12.31 -0.54
CA MET A 218 23.10 -12.65 -0.08
C MET A 218 24.13 -12.50 -1.19
N GLN A 219 23.88 -13.06 -2.37
CA GLN A 219 24.80 -13.03 -3.50
C GLN A 219 24.99 -11.64 -4.08
N GLU A 220 23.90 -10.89 -4.23
CA GLU A 220 23.91 -9.57 -4.87
C GLU A 220 24.43 -8.48 -3.92
N LEU A 221 24.03 -8.52 -2.64
CA LEU A 221 24.22 -7.41 -1.71
C LEU A 221 25.13 -7.75 -0.52
N GLY A 222 25.55 -9.00 -0.37
CA GLY A 222 26.30 -9.45 0.80
C GLY A 222 25.47 -9.35 2.10
N ALA A 223 24.16 -9.55 2.01
CA ALA A 223 23.26 -9.51 3.17
C ALA A 223 23.45 -10.75 4.07
N ASN A 224 23.22 -10.59 5.37
CA ASN A 224 23.25 -11.69 6.33
C ASN A 224 21.89 -12.36 6.39
N ALA A 225 21.81 -13.65 6.11
CA ALA A 225 20.56 -14.41 6.24
C ALA A 225 20.24 -14.71 7.70
N VAL A 226 18.97 -14.59 8.07
CA VAL A 226 18.45 -14.95 9.39
C VAL A 226 17.16 -15.75 9.25
N ARG A 227 16.81 -16.55 10.27
CA ARG A 227 15.52 -17.24 10.27
C ARG A 227 14.39 -16.24 10.49
N PRO A 228 13.19 -16.44 9.86
CA PRO A 228 12.05 -15.52 10.00
C PRO A 228 11.64 -15.23 11.44
N HIS A 229 11.77 -16.21 12.34
CA HIS A 229 11.45 -16.04 13.77
C HIS A 229 12.47 -15.17 14.52
N ASP A 230 13.75 -15.23 14.14
CA ASP A 230 14.82 -14.57 14.89
C ASP A 230 14.98 -13.08 14.54
N ILE A 231 14.39 -12.63 13.43
CA ILE A 231 14.60 -11.29 12.88
C ILE A 231 14.17 -10.16 13.85
N TYR A 232 13.14 -10.39 14.65
CA TYR A 232 12.64 -9.41 15.62
C TYR A 232 13.61 -9.15 16.77
N GLY A 233 14.37 -10.17 17.15
CA GLY A 233 15.31 -10.12 18.29
C GLY A 233 16.69 -9.61 17.96
N LEU A 234 16.94 -9.23 16.70
CA LEU A 234 18.24 -8.70 16.29
C LEU A 234 18.51 -7.34 16.92
N ASP A 235 19.78 -7.13 17.28
CA ASP A 235 20.28 -5.83 17.71
C ASP A 235 20.62 -4.98 16.47
N VAL A 236 19.59 -4.35 15.92
CA VAL A 236 19.63 -3.54 14.70
C VAL A 236 18.99 -2.18 14.93
N ASP A 237 19.35 -1.20 14.11
CA ASP A 237 18.81 0.16 14.19
C ASP A 237 17.42 0.27 13.60
N VAL A 238 17.15 -0.50 12.55
CA VAL A 238 15.87 -0.45 11.82
C VAL A 238 15.35 -1.86 11.54
N PHE A 239 14.08 -2.09 11.83
CA PHE A 239 13.30 -3.21 11.33
C PHE A 239 12.41 -2.76 10.18
N ALA A 240 12.57 -3.37 9.01
CA ALA A 240 11.83 -3.05 7.78
C ALA A 240 10.93 -4.24 7.38
N PRO A 241 9.66 -4.28 7.83
CA PRO A 241 8.70 -5.28 7.39
C PRO A 241 8.29 -5.03 5.94
N CYS A 242 8.59 -5.98 5.04
CA CYS A 242 8.30 -5.89 3.61
C CYS A 242 7.54 -7.11 3.07
N ALA A 243 7.02 -7.98 3.93
CA ALA A 243 6.30 -9.20 3.54
C ALA A 243 4.80 -9.09 3.83
N MET A 244 4.35 -9.56 4.98
CA MET A 244 2.94 -9.73 5.33
C MET A 244 2.45 -8.64 6.28
N GLY A 245 1.12 -8.41 6.29
CA GLY A 245 0.46 -7.59 7.30
C GLY A 245 0.28 -8.32 8.63
N GLY A 246 -0.09 -7.57 9.69
CA GLY A 246 -0.35 -8.11 11.03
C GLY A 246 0.89 -8.62 11.77
N ILE A 247 2.07 -8.37 11.25
CA ILE A 247 3.33 -8.87 11.83
C ILE A 247 3.74 -8.12 13.10
N LEU A 248 3.28 -6.90 13.28
CA LEU A 248 3.40 -6.17 14.53
C LEU A 248 2.18 -6.50 15.39
N ASN A 249 2.37 -7.39 16.34
CA ASN A 249 1.33 -7.91 17.22
C ASN A 249 1.89 -8.14 18.65
N ALA A 250 1.04 -8.55 19.57
CA ALA A 250 1.43 -8.71 20.99
C ALA A 250 2.58 -9.71 21.19
N GLU A 251 2.69 -10.74 20.35
CA GLU A 251 3.74 -11.75 20.42
C GLU A 251 5.08 -11.19 19.89
N THR A 252 5.07 -10.68 18.64
CA THR A 252 6.30 -10.18 18.01
C THR A 252 6.90 -8.97 18.72
N LEU A 253 6.05 -8.13 19.32
CA LEU A 253 6.51 -7.00 20.13
C LEU A 253 7.31 -7.41 21.39
N GLN A 254 7.15 -8.63 21.89
CA GLN A 254 7.95 -9.11 23.02
C GLN A 254 9.41 -9.29 22.64
N HIS A 255 9.68 -9.55 21.39
CA HIS A 255 11.02 -9.84 20.86
C HIS A 255 11.62 -8.65 20.09
N LEU A 256 10.80 -7.69 19.66
CA LEU A 256 11.22 -6.57 18.83
C LEU A 256 12.18 -5.64 19.59
N ARG A 257 13.40 -5.46 19.04
CA ARG A 257 14.44 -4.62 19.65
C ARG A 257 14.72 -3.34 18.86
N ALA A 258 14.54 -3.37 17.54
CA ALA A 258 14.84 -2.23 16.67
C ALA A 258 14.09 -0.96 17.13
N PRO A 259 14.78 0.16 17.38
CA PRO A 259 14.14 1.40 17.80
C PRO A 259 13.32 2.08 16.69
N ILE A 260 13.53 1.69 15.42
CA ILE A 260 12.84 2.24 14.25
C ILE A 260 12.17 1.10 13.50
N ILE A 261 10.89 1.32 13.12
CA ILE A 261 10.12 0.39 12.29
C ILE A 261 9.69 1.16 11.03
N ALA A 262 10.25 0.78 9.87
CA ALA A 262 10.04 1.49 8.62
C ALA A 262 10.13 0.51 7.43
N GLY A 263 9.01 0.02 6.92
CA GLY A 263 8.96 -1.00 5.87
C GLY A 263 7.76 -0.89 4.94
N ALA A 264 7.75 -1.72 3.90
CA ALA A 264 6.82 -1.65 2.79
C ALA A 264 5.50 -2.41 2.99
N ALA A 265 5.42 -3.34 3.95
CA ALA A 265 4.24 -4.19 4.13
C ALA A 265 3.00 -3.34 4.44
N ASN A 266 1.86 -3.71 3.86
CA ASN A 266 0.57 -3.09 4.19
C ASN A 266 0.02 -3.68 5.48
N ASN A 267 -0.79 -2.88 6.21
CA ASN A 267 -1.49 -3.33 7.43
C ASN A 267 -0.54 -3.98 8.44
N GLN A 268 0.60 -3.35 8.71
CA GLN A 268 1.65 -3.91 9.58
C GLN A 268 1.16 -4.13 11.00
N LEU A 269 0.35 -3.22 11.54
CA LEU A 269 -0.26 -3.34 12.86
C LEU A 269 -1.41 -4.35 12.83
N ALA A 270 -1.40 -5.35 13.70
CA ALA A 270 -2.49 -6.31 13.84
C ALA A 270 -3.81 -5.64 14.27
N ASN A 271 -3.71 -4.59 15.09
CA ASN A 271 -4.82 -3.74 15.52
C ASN A 271 -4.27 -2.35 15.93
N PRO A 272 -5.12 -1.33 16.12
CA PRO A 272 -4.69 0.03 16.49
C PRO A 272 -3.93 0.12 17.83
N GLU A 273 -4.24 -0.75 18.79
CA GLU A 273 -3.62 -0.78 20.12
C GLU A 273 -2.12 -1.08 20.04
N ILE A 274 -1.70 -1.80 19.01
CA ILE A 274 -0.27 -2.07 18.75
C ILE A 274 0.49 -0.76 18.48
N GLY A 275 -0.11 0.21 17.80
CA GLY A 275 0.50 1.53 17.59
C GLY A 275 0.76 2.27 18.92
N VAL A 276 -0.19 2.18 19.86
CA VAL A 276 -0.04 2.74 21.22
C VAL A 276 1.09 2.02 21.98
N GLU A 277 1.13 0.70 21.89
CA GLU A 277 2.15 -0.10 22.57
C GLU A 277 3.57 0.14 22.02
N LEU A 278 3.70 0.32 20.68
CA LEU A 278 4.98 0.71 20.07
C LEU A 278 5.50 2.03 20.63
N GLN A 279 4.64 3.03 20.74
CA GLN A 279 5.00 4.33 21.31
C GLN A 279 5.38 4.17 22.80
N ARG A 280 4.59 3.44 23.58
CA ARG A 280 4.88 3.19 25.00
C ARG A 280 6.25 2.54 25.20
N ARG A 281 6.67 1.66 24.28
CA ARG A 281 7.99 1.02 24.26
C ARG A 281 9.07 1.88 23.60
N ASN A 282 8.74 3.10 23.21
CA ASN A 282 9.66 4.05 22.59
C ASN A 282 10.21 3.58 21.22
N HIS A 283 9.41 2.83 20.45
CA HIS A 283 9.71 2.56 19.06
C HIS A 283 9.15 3.69 18.18
N LEU A 284 9.95 4.18 17.22
CA LEU A 284 9.46 5.08 16.17
C LEU A 284 8.88 4.23 15.03
N TYR A 285 7.56 4.28 14.85
CA TYR A 285 6.86 3.60 13.77
C TYR A 285 6.55 4.55 12.63
N ALA A 286 7.03 4.25 11.42
CA ALA A 286 6.60 4.94 10.21
C ALA A 286 5.30 4.28 9.70
N PRO A 287 4.14 4.98 9.73
CA PRO A 287 2.87 4.39 9.31
C PRO A 287 2.95 3.85 7.89
N ASP A 288 2.52 2.59 7.72
CA ASP A 288 2.71 1.81 6.50
C ASP A 288 2.10 2.47 5.26
N TYR A 289 0.85 2.95 5.33
CA TYR A 289 0.19 3.60 4.21
C TYR A 289 0.76 4.99 3.86
N ALA A 290 1.58 5.59 4.74
CA ALA A 290 2.36 6.78 4.43
C ALA A 290 3.68 6.43 3.75
N ILE A 291 4.47 5.52 4.36
CA ILE A 291 5.82 5.21 3.87
C ILE A 291 5.81 4.42 2.56
N ASN A 292 4.82 3.53 2.35
CA ASN A 292 4.74 2.70 1.15
C ASN A 292 3.91 3.32 0.01
N ALA A 293 3.61 4.61 0.08
CA ALA A 293 2.78 5.30 -0.91
C ALA A 293 3.43 5.46 -2.30
N GLY A 294 4.70 5.11 -2.45
CA GLY A 294 5.41 5.21 -3.74
C GLY A 294 4.70 4.49 -4.88
N GLY A 295 4.11 3.33 -4.60
CA GLY A 295 3.37 2.56 -5.62
C GLY A 295 2.11 3.27 -6.12
N ILE A 296 1.30 3.84 -5.24
CA ILE A 296 0.10 4.57 -5.65
C ILE A 296 0.44 5.89 -6.36
N ILE A 297 1.54 6.54 -5.96
CA ILE A 297 2.06 7.74 -6.65
C ILE A 297 2.44 7.36 -8.08
N ASP A 298 3.15 6.26 -8.28
CA ASP A 298 3.51 5.76 -9.59
C ASP A 298 2.27 5.46 -10.45
N VAL A 299 1.33 4.71 -9.93
CA VAL A 299 0.04 4.39 -10.59
C VAL A 299 -0.73 5.66 -10.96
N TYR A 300 -0.72 6.69 -10.10
CA TYR A 300 -1.33 7.99 -10.41
C TYR A 300 -0.67 8.66 -11.63
N TYR A 301 0.67 8.73 -11.66
CA TYR A 301 1.37 9.32 -12.80
C TYR A 301 1.25 8.50 -14.07
N GLN A 302 1.11 7.19 -13.96
CA GLN A 302 0.73 6.36 -15.11
C GLN A 302 -0.59 6.83 -15.73
N ARG A 303 -1.59 7.02 -14.89
CA ARG A 303 -2.94 7.41 -15.32
C ARG A 303 -2.97 8.77 -16.01
N ILE A 304 -2.20 9.75 -15.53
CA ILE A 304 -2.19 11.12 -16.08
C ILE A 304 -1.07 11.33 -17.12
N SER A 305 -0.41 10.27 -17.56
CA SER A 305 0.73 10.33 -18.51
C SER A 305 1.86 11.26 -18.02
N GLY A 306 2.11 11.25 -16.70
CA GLY A 306 3.19 12.03 -16.10
C GLY A 306 4.57 11.41 -16.38
N SER A 307 5.62 12.23 -16.26
CA SER A 307 7.00 11.83 -16.48
C SER A 307 7.58 11.06 -15.27
N ALA A 308 8.60 10.24 -15.50
CA ALA A 308 9.33 9.57 -14.43
C ALA A 308 9.95 10.57 -13.43
N ALA A 309 10.44 11.72 -13.91
CA ALA A 309 10.97 12.77 -13.05
C ALA A 309 9.92 13.35 -12.09
N GLN A 310 8.67 13.51 -12.55
CA GLN A 310 7.56 13.94 -11.71
C GLN A 310 7.20 12.85 -10.68
N THR A 311 7.19 11.59 -11.09
CA THR A 311 6.99 10.46 -10.18
C THR A 311 8.05 10.44 -9.09
N ASP A 312 9.33 10.50 -9.45
CA ASP A 312 10.44 10.49 -8.51
C ASP A 312 10.41 11.66 -7.52
N ALA A 313 10.14 12.86 -8.03
CA ALA A 313 10.04 14.04 -7.18
C ALA A 313 8.91 13.90 -6.16
N HIS A 314 7.76 13.38 -6.59
CA HIS A 314 6.61 13.18 -5.70
C HIS A 314 6.87 12.05 -4.67
N VAL A 315 7.46 10.92 -5.11
CA VAL A 315 7.85 9.83 -4.20
C VAL A 315 8.82 10.32 -3.12
N LYS A 316 9.77 11.18 -3.46
CA LYS A 316 10.69 11.78 -2.49
C LYS A 316 9.97 12.67 -1.47
N GLY A 317 8.82 13.25 -1.80
CA GLY A 317 7.96 14.01 -0.89
C GLY A 317 7.34 13.18 0.25
N ILE A 318 7.41 11.83 0.18
CA ILE A 318 7.02 10.94 1.29
C ILE A 318 7.80 11.27 2.57
N ALA A 319 9.07 11.67 2.44
CA ALA A 319 9.89 12.09 3.58
C ALA A 319 9.28 13.30 4.32
N ASP A 320 8.75 14.29 3.58
CA ASP A 320 8.14 15.48 4.19
C ASP A 320 6.85 15.14 4.93
N THR A 321 6.02 14.28 4.35
CA THR A 321 4.80 13.78 5.02
C THR A 321 5.13 13.01 6.31
N LEU A 322 6.15 12.14 6.29
CA LEU A 322 6.58 11.40 7.49
C LEU A 322 7.20 12.33 8.53
N ARG A 323 7.98 13.32 8.11
CA ARG A 323 8.52 14.34 9.02
C ARG A 323 7.40 15.04 9.77
N GLU A 324 6.37 15.53 9.06
CA GLU A 324 5.22 16.16 9.67
C GLU A 324 4.52 15.24 10.68
N ILE A 325 4.34 13.94 10.33
CA ILE A 325 3.76 12.95 11.24
C ILE A 325 4.62 12.79 12.51
N PHE A 326 5.94 12.64 12.35
CA PHE A 326 6.86 12.44 13.47
C PHE A 326 6.94 13.67 14.39
N GLU A 327 7.02 14.87 13.82
CA GLU A 327 7.05 16.12 14.59
C GLU A 327 5.74 16.33 15.38
N ARG A 328 4.58 16.11 14.74
CA ARG A 328 3.28 16.20 15.42
C ARG A 328 3.13 15.13 16.53
N ALA A 329 3.58 13.91 16.28
CA ALA A 329 3.56 12.84 17.27
C ALA A 329 4.47 13.16 18.47
N ALA A 330 5.67 13.69 18.23
CA ALA A 330 6.58 14.12 19.27
C ALA A 330 6.01 15.28 20.11
N ALA A 331 5.33 16.23 19.48
CA ALA A 331 4.73 17.39 20.14
C ALA A 331 3.49 17.03 20.96
N SER A 332 2.64 16.10 20.49
CA SER A 332 1.40 15.72 21.17
C SER A 332 1.56 14.56 22.16
N GLY A 333 2.60 13.76 22.01
CA GLY A 333 2.75 12.50 22.74
C GLY A 333 1.80 11.40 22.29
N GLU A 334 1.23 11.50 21.07
CA GLU A 334 0.32 10.50 20.50
C GLU A 334 1.06 9.56 19.53
N PRO A 335 0.57 8.33 19.30
CA PRO A 335 1.13 7.40 18.32
C PRO A 335 1.16 7.97 16.90
N THR A 336 2.23 7.70 16.18
CA THR A 336 2.39 8.13 14.78
C THR A 336 1.27 7.65 13.86
N SER A 337 0.69 6.48 14.12
CA SER A 337 -0.48 5.95 13.39
C SER A 337 -1.74 6.81 13.58
N ILE A 338 -1.99 7.28 14.81
CA ILE A 338 -3.13 8.18 15.10
C ILE A 338 -2.91 9.55 14.45
N ILE A 339 -1.70 10.08 14.50
CA ILE A 339 -1.34 11.35 13.84
C ILE A 339 -1.50 11.22 12.33
N ALA A 340 -1.09 10.11 11.74
CA ALA A 340 -1.22 9.89 10.31
C ALA A 340 -2.69 9.84 9.86
N ASP A 341 -3.57 9.14 10.60
CA ASP A 341 -5.01 9.13 10.33
C ASP A 341 -5.59 10.55 10.41
N ARG A 342 -5.26 11.29 11.46
CA ARG A 342 -5.71 12.69 11.63
C ARG A 342 -5.23 13.58 10.49
N LEU A 343 -3.96 13.52 10.13
CA LEU A 343 -3.39 14.31 9.02
C LEU A 343 -4.06 13.97 7.68
N ALA A 344 -4.35 12.69 7.43
CA ALA A 344 -5.07 12.26 6.23
C ALA A 344 -6.47 12.88 6.18
N LEU A 345 -7.21 12.85 7.29
CA LEU A 345 -8.55 13.43 7.39
C LEU A 345 -8.52 14.97 7.28
N GLU A 346 -7.53 15.64 7.87
CA GLU A 346 -7.34 17.09 7.72
C GLU A 346 -7.10 17.46 6.25
N ARG A 347 -6.28 16.70 5.54
CA ARG A 347 -6.01 16.93 4.10
C ARG A 347 -7.24 16.66 3.23
N LEU A 348 -8.12 15.73 3.59
CA LEU A 348 -9.43 15.53 2.95
C LEU A 348 -10.34 16.74 3.13
N GLY A 349 -10.48 17.27 4.36
CA GLY A 349 -11.33 18.41 4.67
C GLY A 349 -10.81 19.75 4.13
N SER A 350 -9.52 19.87 3.84
CA SER A 350 -8.88 21.09 3.31
C SER A 350 -9.08 21.30 1.82
N THR A 351 -9.60 20.32 1.11
CA THR A 351 -9.88 20.45 -0.33
C THR A 351 -11.13 21.29 -0.52
N PRO A 352 -11.10 22.42 -1.31
CA PRO A 352 -12.30 23.18 -1.60
C PRO A 352 -13.33 22.23 -2.22
N ALA A 353 -14.57 22.25 -1.70
CA ALA A 353 -15.66 21.54 -2.30
C ALA A 353 -15.68 21.86 -3.80
N LEU A 354 -15.62 20.85 -4.65
CA LEU A 354 -15.73 21.03 -6.10
C LEU A 354 -17.01 21.79 -6.34
N ALA A 355 -16.92 22.91 -7.07
CA ALA A 355 -18.08 23.67 -7.46
C ALA A 355 -19.11 22.71 -8.11
N PRO A 356 -20.41 22.80 -7.76
CA PRO A 356 -21.40 21.89 -8.31
C PRO A 356 -21.32 21.95 -9.83
N GLN A 357 -21.16 20.82 -10.47
CA GLN A 357 -21.21 20.74 -11.93
C GLN A 357 -22.58 21.27 -12.36
N PRO A 358 -22.64 22.14 -13.40
CA PRO A 358 -23.91 22.62 -13.88
C PRO A 358 -24.76 21.39 -14.29
N GLN A 359 -25.94 21.28 -13.72
CA GLN A 359 -26.92 20.29 -14.14
C GLN A 359 -27.15 20.49 -15.62
N LEU A 360 -26.78 19.52 -16.45
CA LEU A 360 -27.24 19.43 -17.82
C LEU A 360 -28.77 19.31 -17.75
N LEU A 361 -29.46 20.42 -17.97
CA LEU A 361 -30.89 20.44 -18.22
C LEU A 361 -31.11 19.53 -19.44
N GLN A 362 -31.77 18.40 -19.21
CA GLN A 362 -32.31 17.57 -20.28
C GLN A 362 -33.37 18.41 -21.00
N ALA A 363 -33.11 18.69 -22.30
CA ALA A 363 -34.12 19.12 -23.24
C ALA A 363 -34.69 17.88 -23.97
#